data_cadd299c0f6080910a0c257697bbbcbc
#
_entry.id   cadd299c0f6080910a0c257697bbbcbc
#
_cell.length_a   1.000
_cell.length_b   1.000
_cell.length_c   1.000
_cell.angle_alpha   90.00
_cell.angle_beta   90.00
_cell.angle_gamma   90.00
#
_symmetry.space_group_name_H-M   'P 1'
#
loop_
_entity.id
_entity.type
_entity.pdbx_description
1 polymer ?
#
loop_
_entity_poly.entity_id
_entity_poly.type
_entity_poly.pdbx_seq_one_letter_code
_entity_poly.pdbx_strand_id
1 'polypeptide(L)'
;MVYNRLGDIMNWKRLQKNKNLTTILYLTTRILVFAILAFAIVQMVKEHNYEYDSRNAFIITQCVILLTYSFIPMIIEKQFKVEIPEAMEVLFIFFGIGSLLIGEIIGVYQMNSWWDGVMHFMGGSLIAIFSFSLINLLHRSTTFHINLNPFFIVLFAFCCSMTLAVIWEMIEFSIDSTTLSNMQRYRDSITGEPFIGQAALNDTMYDFILGSLGAFVVCTLEYFKLKYKHKFSMMIEPIHPKE
;
A
#
# COMPACT_ATOMS: atom_id res chain seq x y z
N MET A 1 37.13 -4.45 13.04
CA MET A 1 37.04 -4.04 14.46
C MET A 1 36.33 -2.70 14.66
N VAL A 2 35.47 -2.27 13.73
CA VAL A 2 34.65 -1.03 13.79
C VAL A 2 33.15 -1.32 13.96
N TYR A 3 32.77 -2.59 13.86
CA TYR A 3 31.35 -3.00 13.84
C TYR A 3 30.67 -3.09 15.21
N ASN A 4 31.42 -3.13 16.31
CA ASN A 4 30.85 -3.34 17.66
C ASN A 4 30.55 -2.03 18.44
N ARG A 5 30.81 -0.84 17.89
CA ARG A 5 30.51 0.43 18.60
C ARG A 5 29.21 1.12 18.19
N LEU A 6 28.45 0.58 17.23
CA LEU A 6 27.18 1.15 16.80
C LEU A 6 25.97 0.53 17.51
N GLY A 7 26.17 -0.51 18.32
CA GLY A 7 25.14 -1.14 19.13
C GLY A 7 24.66 -0.33 20.31
N ASP A 8 25.50 0.57 20.84
CA ASP A 8 25.26 1.18 22.16
C ASP A 8 24.61 2.57 22.15
N ILE A 9 24.36 3.17 20.99
CA ILE A 9 23.90 4.59 20.93
C ILE A 9 22.39 4.71 20.64
N MET A 10 21.71 3.66 20.29
CA MET A 10 20.26 3.72 20.11
C MET A 10 19.57 2.86 21.15
N ASN A 11 18.91 3.50 22.07
CA ASN A 11 18.09 2.89 23.11
C ASN A 11 16.92 2.14 22.43
N TRP A 12 17.15 0.90 22.01
CA TRP A 12 16.20 0.00 21.34
C TRP A 12 14.90 -0.18 22.13
N LYS A 13 14.92 0.12 23.44
CA LYS A 13 13.71 0.12 24.27
C LYS A 13 12.70 1.21 23.90
N ARG A 14 13.11 2.25 23.16
CA ARG A 14 12.21 3.30 22.66
C ARG A 14 11.53 2.94 21.33
N LEU A 15 12.08 1.97 20.61
CA LEU A 15 11.50 1.45 19.35
C LEU A 15 10.79 0.10 19.59
N GLN A 16 10.64 -0.33 20.83
CA GLN A 16 9.71 -1.42 21.11
C GLN A 16 8.35 -0.96 20.61
N LYS A 17 7.93 -1.60 19.51
CA LYS A 17 6.62 -1.51 18.86
C LYS A 17 5.58 -1.23 19.94
N ASN A 18 4.90 -0.09 19.85
CA ASN A 18 3.76 0.16 20.71
C ASN A 18 2.63 -0.74 20.18
N LYS A 19 2.81 -2.06 20.37
CA LYS A 19 1.92 -3.12 19.84
C LYS A 19 0.45 -2.83 20.09
N ASN A 20 0.16 -1.93 21.02
CA ASN A 20 -1.19 -1.55 21.36
C ASN A 20 -1.86 -0.73 20.24
N LEU A 21 -1.16 0.25 19.63
CA LEU A 21 -1.77 1.12 18.63
C LEU A 21 -2.05 0.36 17.32
N THR A 22 -1.05 -0.30 16.75
CA THR A 22 -1.23 -1.10 15.52
C THR A 22 -2.24 -2.21 15.72
N THR A 23 -2.17 -2.93 16.84
CA THR A 23 -3.15 -3.98 17.17
C THR A 23 -4.56 -3.42 17.27
N ILE A 24 -4.74 -2.27 17.93
CA ILE A 24 -6.06 -1.60 18.02
C ILE A 24 -6.55 -1.20 16.64
N LEU A 25 -5.70 -0.60 15.79
CA LEU A 25 -6.07 -0.18 14.44
C LEU A 25 -6.51 -1.38 13.59
N TYR A 26 -5.75 -2.48 13.57
CA TYR A 26 -6.14 -3.68 12.82
C TYR A 26 -7.41 -4.32 13.37
N LEU A 27 -7.54 -4.39 14.70
CA LEU A 27 -8.72 -4.99 15.32
C LEU A 27 -9.98 -4.16 15.05
N THR A 28 -9.90 -2.85 15.23
CA THR A 28 -11.04 -1.94 14.96
C THR A 28 -11.43 -1.96 13.49
N THR A 29 -10.45 -1.95 12.57
CA THR A 29 -10.72 -2.08 11.13
C THR A 29 -11.43 -3.40 10.83
N ARG A 30 -10.95 -4.53 11.34
CA ARG A 30 -11.56 -5.84 11.13
C ARG A 30 -12.98 -5.90 11.68
N ILE A 31 -13.20 -5.41 12.90
CA ILE A 31 -14.55 -5.37 13.51
C ILE A 31 -15.50 -4.52 12.65
N LEU A 32 -15.07 -3.34 12.21
CA LEU A 32 -15.87 -2.47 11.35
C LEU A 32 -16.21 -3.16 10.03
N VAL A 33 -15.22 -3.74 9.37
CA VAL A 33 -15.40 -4.42 8.08
C VAL A 33 -16.30 -5.65 8.22
N PHE A 34 -16.17 -6.42 9.30
CA PHE A 34 -17.10 -7.53 9.59
C PHE A 34 -18.54 -7.05 9.82
N ALA A 35 -18.73 -5.92 10.49
CA ALA A 35 -20.07 -5.35 10.68
C ALA A 35 -20.69 -4.92 9.33
N ILE A 36 -19.91 -4.26 8.46
CA ILE A 36 -20.35 -3.87 7.11
C ILE A 36 -20.65 -5.12 6.27
N LEU A 37 -19.80 -6.12 6.31
CA LEU A 37 -19.97 -7.40 5.61
C LEU A 37 -21.27 -8.10 6.03
N ALA A 38 -21.48 -8.22 7.34
CA ALA A 38 -22.70 -8.84 7.88
C ALA A 38 -23.96 -8.07 7.47
N PHE A 39 -23.90 -6.72 7.52
CA PHE A 39 -24.99 -5.87 7.08
C PHE A 39 -25.32 -6.07 5.60
N ALA A 40 -24.29 -6.07 4.72
CA ALA A 40 -24.47 -6.28 3.28
C ALA A 40 -25.07 -7.65 2.96
N ILE A 41 -24.62 -8.71 3.65
CA ILE A 41 -25.18 -10.06 3.49
C ILE A 41 -26.67 -10.09 3.92
N VAL A 42 -27.00 -9.47 5.05
CA VAL A 42 -28.41 -9.42 5.55
C VAL A 42 -29.31 -8.67 4.57
N GLN A 43 -28.82 -7.56 4.00
CA GLN A 43 -29.59 -6.81 3.00
C GLN A 43 -29.79 -7.63 1.72
N MET A 44 -28.76 -8.29 1.23
CA MET A 44 -28.84 -9.17 0.06
C MET A 44 -29.86 -10.31 0.24
N VAL A 45 -29.98 -10.85 1.46
CA VAL A 45 -30.97 -11.90 1.76
C VAL A 45 -32.40 -11.37 1.88
N LYS A 46 -32.57 -10.12 2.33
CA LYS A 46 -33.89 -9.52 2.57
C LYS A 46 -34.52 -8.89 1.34
N GLU A 47 -33.73 -8.22 0.53
CA GLU A 47 -34.20 -7.41 -0.59
C GLU A 47 -33.80 -8.08 -1.91
N HIS A 48 -34.66 -8.97 -2.45
CA HIS A 48 -34.46 -9.59 -3.75
C HIS A 48 -34.66 -8.57 -4.89
N ASN A 49 -33.80 -7.54 -4.98
CA ASN A 49 -33.79 -6.57 -6.06
C ASN A 49 -32.42 -6.56 -6.73
N TYR A 50 -32.37 -6.76 -8.04
CA TYR A 50 -31.12 -6.88 -8.83
C TYR A 50 -30.12 -5.72 -8.60
N GLU A 51 -30.60 -4.49 -8.49
CA GLU A 51 -29.75 -3.31 -8.27
C GLU A 51 -29.11 -3.32 -6.87
N TYR A 52 -29.87 -3.70 -5.84
CA TYR A 52 -29.36 -3.86 -4.47
C TYR A 52 -28.43 -5.05 -4.35
N ASP A 53 -28.72 -6.14 -5.05
CA ASP A 53 -27.89 -7.34 -5.04
C ASP A 53 -26.53 -7.10 -5.64
N SER A 54 -26.43 -6.36 -6.75
CA SER A 54 -25.15 -6.01 -7.38
C SER A 54 -24.29 -5.10 -6.50
N ARG A 55 -24.89 -4.08 -5.86
CA ARG A 55 -24.19 -3.20 -4.92
C ARG A 55 -23.72 -3.94 -3.67
N ASN A 56 -24.57 -4.76 -3.08
CA ASN A 56 -24.20 -5.54 -1.91
C ASN A 56 -23.11 -6.58 -2.23
N ALA A 57 -23.16 -7.23 -3.39
CA ALA A 57 -22.10 -8.13 -3.85
C ALA A 57 -20.76 -7.38 -4.03
N PHE A 58 -20.78 -6.16 -4.55
CA PHE A 58 -19.59 -5.30 -4.63
C PHE A 58 -19.03 -4.99 -3.23
N ILE A 59 -19.87 -4.52 -2.29
CA ILE A 59 -19.47 -4.22 -0.91
C ILE A 59 -18.87 -5.47 -0.23
N ILE A 60 -19.51 -6.63 -0.39
CA ILE A 60 -19.04 -7.91 0.14
C ILE A 60 -17.64 -8.21 -0.40
N THR A 61 -17.42 -8.03 -1.70
CA THR A 61 -16.13 -8.26 -2.35
C THR A 61 -15.06 -7.34 -1.77
N GLN A 62 -15.32 -6.04 -1.64
CA GLN A 62 -14.38 -5.08 -1.07
C GLN A 62 -14.07 -5.39 0.41
N CYS A 63 -15.07 -5.79 1.19
CA CYS A 63 -14.87 -6.24 2.57
C CYS A 63 -13.96 -7.45 2.66
N VAL A 64 -14.14 -8.46 1.80
CA VAL A 64 -13.30 -9.67 1.78
C VAL A 64 -11.86 -9.30 1.39
N ILE A 65 -11.68 -8.43 0.38
CA ILE A 65 -10.36 -7.94 -0.02
C ILE A 65 -9.68 -7.21 1.14
N LEU A 66 -10.36 -6.26 1.80
CA LEU A 66 -9.79 -5.50 2.91
C LEU A 66 -9.46 -6.38 4.12
N LEU A 67 -10.32 -7.35 4.44
CA LEU A 67 -10.02 -8.33 5.49
C LEU A 67 -8.75 -9.12 5.16
N THR A 68 -8.66 -9.67 3.94
CA THR A 68 -7.48 -10.43 3.49
C THR A 68 -6.23 -9.55 3.52
N TYR A 69 -6.32 -8.33 2.97
CA TYR A 69 -5.27 -7.33 2.98
C TYR A 69 -4.76 -7.06 4.41
N SER A 70 -5.67 -6.93 5.38
CA SER A 70 -5.31 -6.65 6.78
C SER A 70 -4.48 -7.75 7.46
N PHE A 71 -4.40 -8.95 6.89
CA PHE A 71 -3.58 -10.04 7.41
C PHE A 71 -2.19 -10.12 6.76
N ILE A 72 -1.96 -9.43 5.64
CA ILE A 72 -0.70 -9.51 4.88
C ILE A 72 0.54 -9.23 5.76
N PRO A 73 0.61 -8.13 6.56
CA PRO A 73 1.79 -7.88 7.39
C PRO A 73 2.09 -9.01 8.36
N MET A 74 1.07 -9.53 9.04
CA MET A 74 1.22 -10.65 9.97
C MET A 74 1.73 -11.93 9.25
N ILE A 75 1.24 -12.20 8.04
CA ILE A 75 1.67 -13.34 7.24
C ILE A 75 3.15 -13.18 6.84
N ILE A 76 3.53 -11.97 6.40
CA ILE A 76 4.93 -11.66 6.02
C ILE A 76 5.85 -11.83 7.23
N GLU A 77 5.51 -11.25 8.39
CA GLU A 77 6.33 -11.36 9.60
C GLU A 77 6.53 -12.82 10.00
N LYS A 78 5.45 -13.61 9.98
CA LYS A 78 5.49 -15.04 10.36
C LYS A 78 6.26 -15.89 9.35
N GLN A 79 6.01 -15.70 8.06
CA GLN A 79 6.58 -16.54 7.00
C GLN A 79 8.08 -16.27 6.81
N PHE A 80 8.46 -14.98 6.82
CA PHE A 80 9.84 -14.58 6.56
C PHE A 80 10.65 -14.32 7.84
N LYS A 81 10.05 -14.48 9.02
CA LYS A 81 10.69 -14.22 10.31
C LYS A 81 11.31 -12.81 10.37
N VAL A 82 10.55 -11.82 9.93
CA VAL A 82 10.93 -10.42 9.91
C VAL A 82 10.03 -9.62 10.83
N GLU A 83 10.48 -8.44 11.24
CA GLU A 83 9.68 -7.47 11.99
C GLU A 83 9.41 -6.25 11.11
N ILE A 84 8.12 -5.95 10.87
CA ILE A 84 7.69 -4.78 10.12
C ILE A 84 7.60 -3.60 11.09
N PRO A 85 8.25 -2.44 10.78
CA PRO A 85 8.15 -1.25 11.62
C PRO A 85 6.70 -0.77 11.77
N GLU A 86 6.34 -0.32 12.96
CA GLU A 86 4.99 0.16 13.28
C GLU A 86 4.50 1.24 12.30
N ALA A 87 5.36 2.20 11.95
CA ALA A 87 5.01 3.26 11.01
C ALA A 87 4.63 2.70 9.62
N MET A 88 5.32 1.65 9.17
CA MET A 88 5.02 0.99 7.90
C MET A 88 3.70 0.22 7.97
N GLU A 89 3.43 -0.48 9.07
CA GLU A 89 2.14 -1.16 9.28
C GLU A 89 0.97 -0.16 9.33
N VAL A 90 1.17 0.98 10.02
CA VAL A 90 0.17 2.06 10.08
C VAL A 90 -0.11 2.62 8.69
N LEU A 91 0.93 2.96 7.93
CA LEU A 91 0.75 3.44 6.55
C LEU A 91 0.05 2.41 5.67
N PHE A 92 0.41 1.13 5.82
CA PHE A 92 -0.18 0.03 5.07
C PHE A 92 -1.69 -0.09 5.36
N ILE A 93 -2.10 -0.12 6.63
CA ILE A 93 -3.53 -0.24 6.97
C ILE A 93 -4.31 1.02 6.58
N PHE A 94 -3.73 2.21 6.71
CA PHE A 94 -4.36 3.45 6.24
C PHE A 94 -4.56 3.47 4.73
N PHE A 95 -3.60 2.96 3.96
CA PHE A 95 -3.75 2.80 2.52
C PHE A 95 -4.93 1.87 2.18
N GLY A 96 -5.02 0.70 2.84
CA GLY A 96 -6.14 -0.22 2.63
C GLY A 96 -7.50 0.37 3.02
N ILE A 97 -7.58 1.09 4.14
CA ILE A 97 -8.80 1.81 4.55
C ILE A 97 -9.14 2.92 3.55
N GLY A 98 -8.15 3.72 3.15
CA GLY A 98 -8.33 4.82 2.22
C GLY A 98 -8.80 4.35 0.85
N SER A 99 -8.23 3.27 0.35
CA SER A 99 -8.56 2.72 -0.97
C SER A 99 -9.88 1.95 -0.95
N LEU A 100 -10.00 0.93 -0.11
CA LEU A 100 -11.12 -0.02 -0.17
C LEU A 100 -12.35 0.45 0.62
N LEU A 101 -12.17 0.98 1.84
CA LEU A 101 -13.30 1.40 2.65
C LEU A 101 -13.79 2.80 2.25
N ILE A 102 -12.91 3.79 2.25
CA ILE A 102 -13.26 5.18 1.95
C ILE A 102 -13.45 5.35 0.44
N GLY A 103 -12.51 4.87 -0.36
CA GLY A 103 -12.53 4.99 -1.80
C GLY A 103 -13.71 4.27 -2.44
N GLU A 104 -13.81 2.97 -2.23
CA GLU A 104 -14.77 2.10 -2.92
C GLU A 104 -16.11 1.96 -2.18
N ILE A 105 -16.11 1.56 -0.89
CA ILE A 105 -17.36 1.26 -0.17
C ILE A 105 -18.15 2.54 0.12
N ILE A 106 -17.50 3.60 0.60
CA ILE A 106 -18.12 4.92 0.81
C ILE A 106 -18.33 5.64 -0.52
N GLY A 107 -17.50 5.38 -1.53
CA GLY A 107 -17.64 5.94 -2.86
C GLY A 107 -16.94 7.28 -3.04
N VAL A 108 -15.87 7.56 -2.26
CA VAL A 108 -15.15 8.84 -2.37
C VAL A 108 -14.44 8.98 -3.71
N TYR A 109 -14.05 7.88 -4.37
CA TYR A 109 -13.52 7.90 -5.72
C TYR A 109 -14.48 8.50 -6.74
N GLN A 110 -15.80 8.25 -6.59
CA GLN A 110 -16.83 8.80 -7.46
C GLN A 110 -17.18 10.27 -7.13
N MET A 111 -16.99 10.67 -5.86
CA MET A 111 -17.30 12.03 -5.39
C MET A 111 -16.18 13.02 -5.64
N ASN A 112 -14.92 12.56 -5.58
CA ASN A 112 -13.74 13.42 -5.56
C ASN A 112 -12.59 12.82 -6.36
N SER A 113 -12.32 13.37 -7.54
CA SER A 113 -11.23 12.92 -8.42
C SER A 113 -9.84 13.02 -7.80
N TRP A 114 -9.60 13.96 -6.87
CA TRP A 114 -8.31 14.11 -6.20
C TRP A 114 -7.97 12.97 -5.23
N TRP A 115 -8.99 12.20 -4.76
CA TRP A 115 -8.78 11.11 -3.81
C TRP A 115 -7.92 10.00 -4.39
N ASP A 116 -8.16 9.68 -5.63
CA ASP A 116 -7.41 8.70 -6.40
C ASP A 116 -5.92 9.06 -6.45
N GLY A 117 -5.63 10.28 -6.86
CA GLY A 117 -4.26 10.78 -6.86
C GLY A 117 -3.56 10.72 -5.49
N VAL A 118 -4.31 10.94 -4.38
CA VAL A 118 -3.77 10.74 -3.02
C VAL A 118 -3.42 9.28 -2.79
N MET A 119 -4.27 8.35 -3.23
CA MET A 119 -4.01 6.92 -3.07
C MET A 119 -2.82 6.48 -3.94
N HIS A 120 -2.68 6.97 -5.16
CA HIS A 120 -1.52 6.71 -6.02
C HIS A 120 -0.22 7.27 -5.41
N PHE A 121 -0.24 8.49 -4.86
CA PHE A 121 0.90 9.05 -4.14
C PHE A 121 1.29 8.19 -2.93
N MET A 122 0.34 7.77 -2.12
CA MET A 122 0.58 6.89 -0.97
C MET A 122 1.07 5.51 -1.42
N GLY A 123 0.48 4.94 -2.45
CA GLY A 123 0.87 3.65 -3.03
C GLY A 123 2.32 3.66 -3.52
N GLY A 124 2.69 4.67 -4.30
CA GLY A 124 4.06 4.86 -4.77
C GLY A 124 5.06 5.00 -3.62
N SER A 125 4.69 5.76 -2.58
CA SER A 125 5.50 5.91 -1.37
C SER A 125 5.69 4.57 -0.63
N LEU A 126 4.61 3.82 -0.42
CA LEU A 126 4.64 2.52 0.26
C LEU A 126 5.50 1.49 -0.48
N ILE A 127 5.34 1.42 -1.81
CA ILE A 127 6.13 0.50 -2.64
C ILE A 127 7.61 0.85 -2.57
N ALA A 128 7.97 2.13 -2.60
CA ALA A 128 9.36 2.58 -2.43
C ALA A 128 9.92 2.15 -1.07
N ILE A 129 9.19 2.37 0.03
CA ILE A 129 9.60 1.94 1.38
C ILE A 129 9.76 0.42 1.45
N PHE A 130 8.83 -0.33 0.86
CA PHE A 130 8.91 -1.78 0.82
C PHE A 130 10.13 -2.26 0.02
N SER A 131 10.43 -1.62 -1.11
CA SER A 131 11.60 -1.93 -1.94
C SER A 131 12.92 -1.70 -1.20
N PHE A 132 13.03 -0.61 -0.43
CA PHE A 132 14.18 -0.40 0.45
C PHE A 132 14.31 -1.49 1.50
N SER A 133 13.20 -1.89 2.11
CA SER A 133 13.18 -2.97 3.09
C SER A 133 13.64 -4.29 2.50
N LEU A 134 13.20 -4.60 1.27
CA LEU A 134 13.62 -5.80 0.55
C LEU A 134 15.15 -5.80 0.29
N ILE A 135 15.70 -4.68 -0.20
CA ILE A 135 17.14 -4.54 -0.39
C ILE A 135 17.89 -4.72 0.93
N ASN A 136 17.41 -4.13 2.01
CA ASN A 136 18.03 -4.26 3.33
C ASN A 136 18.05 -5.72 3.81
N LEU A 137 16.97 -6.45 3.61
CA LEU A 137 16.90 -7.88 3.95
C LEU A 137 17.87 -8.71 3.10
N LEU A 138 17.96 -8.45 1.79
CA LEU A 138 18.91 -9.11 0.90
C LEU A 138 20.36 -8.80 1.26
N HIS A 139 20.67 -7.57 1.62
CA HIS A 139 22.02 -7.15 2.03
C HIS A 139 22.47 -7.80 3.36
N ARG A 140 21.54 -8.10 4.25
CA ARG A 140 21.82 -8.78 5.53
C ARG A 140 21.90 -10.31 5.39
N SER A 141 21.51 -10.86 4.25
CA SER A 141 21.62 -12.29 3.97
C SER A 141 23.11 -12.69 3.91
N THR A 142 23.45 -13.81 4.56
CA THR A 142 24.81 -14.37 4.54
C THR A 142 25.22 -14.86 3.15
N THR A 143 24.25 -15.05 2.27
CA THR A 143 24.46 -15.60 0.92
C THR A 143 24.80 -14.53 -0.12
N PHE A 144 24.36 -13.27 0.11
CA PHE A 144 24.55 -12.18 -0.85
C PHE A 144 25.25 -10.98 -0.17
N HIS A 145 26.56 -10.84 -0.40
CA HIS A 145 27.32 -9.66 0.01
C HIS A 145 27.43 -8.68 -1.17
N ILE A 146 26.41 -7.85 -1.37
CA ILE A 146 26.40 -6.84 -2.43
C ILE A 146 26.59 -5.46 -1.81
N ASN A 147 27.74 -4.85 -2.05
CA ASN A 147 27.97 -3.44 -1.69
C ASN A 147 27.34 -2.55 -2.75
N LEU A 148 26.11 -2.14 -2.53
CA LEU A 148 25.39 -1.26 -3.44
C LEU A 148 25.66 0.21 -3.10
N ASN A 149 25.89 1.00 -4.14
CA ASN A 149 25.96 2.45 -4.01
C ASN A 149 24.57 3.00 -3.60
N PRO A 150 24.47 3.98 -2.67
CA PRO A 150 23.21 4.60 -2.29
C PRO A 150 22.34 5.05 -3.47
N PHE A 151 22.93 5.57 -4.52
CA PHE A 151 22.20 5.97 -5.74
C PHE A 151 21.51 4.77 -6.42
N PHE A 152 22.21 3.64 -6.52
CA PHE A 152 21.63 2.43 -7.11
C PHE A 152 20.47 1.89 -6.30
N ILE A 153 20.58 1.89 -4.96
CA ILE A 153 19.51 1.45 -4.05
C ILE A 153 18.25 2.30 -4.28
N VAL A 154 18.42 3.61 -4.35
CA VAL A 154 17.33 4.57 -4.56
C VAL A 154 16.69 4.41 -5.94
N LEU A 155 17.52 4.28 -6.98
CA LEU A 155 17.06 4.04 -8.35
C LEU A 155 16.27 2.74 -8.46
N PHE A 156 16.76 1.65 -7.85
CA PHE A 156 16.06 0.38 -7.83
C PHE A 156 14.68 0.49 -7.16
N ALA A 157 14.60 1.15 -6.00
CA ALA A 157 13.34 1.33 -5.28
C ALA A 157 12.34 2.17 -6.10
N PHE A 158 12.82 3.23 -6.77
CA PHE A 158 12.01 4.04 -7.67
C PHE A 158 11.50 3.22 -8.87
N CYS A 159 12.38 2.44 -9.52
CA CYS A 159 12.00 1.59 -10.64
C CYS A 159 10.98 0.52 -10.22
N CYS A 160 11.14 -0.10 -9.04
CA CYS A 160 10.15 -1.04 -8.50
C CYS A 160 8.78 -0.37 -8.32
N SER A 161 8.77 0.85 -7.77
CA SER A 161 7.52 1.60 -7.58
C SER A 161 6.85 1.90 -8.92
N MET A 162 7.60 2.36 -9.90
CA MET A 162 7.05 2.62 -11.24
C MET A 162 6.57 1.35 -11.93
N THR A 163 7.29 0.25 -11.80
CA THR A 163 6.87 -1.05 -12.37
C THR A 163 5.54 -1.51 -11.78
N LEU A 164 5.36 -1.41 -10.47
CA LEU A 164 4.10 -1.81 -9.83
C LEU A 164 2.97 -0.84 -10.13
N ALA A 165 3.25 0.45 -10.31
CA ALA A 165 2.25 1.42 -10.79
C ALA A 165 1.76 1.06 -12.20
N VAL A 166 2.68 0.71 -13.12
CA VAL A 166 2.30 0.27 -14.47
C VAL A 166 1.49 -1.02 -14.44
N ILE A 167 1.88 -1.99 -13.59
CA ILE A 167 1.11 -3.24 -13.44
C ILE A 167 -0.29 -2.94 -12.93
N TRP A 168 -0.44 -1.99 -12.00
CA TRP A 168 -1.74 -1.59 -11.47
C TRP A 168 -2.64 -1.01 -12.57
N GLU A 169 -2.13 -0.07 -13.37
CA GLU A 169 -2.86 0.48 -14.50
C GLU A 169 -3.25 -0.57 -15.55
N MET A 170 -2.37 -1.57 -15.78
CA MET A 170 -2.72 -2.71 -16.64
C MET A 170 -3.87 -3.55 -16.06
N ILE A 171 -3.94 -3.68 -14.73
CA ILE A 171 -5.06 -4.36 -14.05
C ILE A 171 -6.34 -3.55 -14.22
N GLU A 172 -6.31 -2.23 -13.98
CA GLU A 172 -7.46 -1.35 -14.16
C GLU A 172 -7.98 -1.38 -15.62
N PHE A 173 -7.08 -1.26 -16.58
CA PHE A 173 -7.41 -1.41 -18.00
C PHE A 173 -8.07 -2.75 -18.31
N SER A 174 -7.54 -3.84 -17.76
CA SER A 174 -8.08 -5.19 -17.99
C SER A 174 -9.47 -5.34 -17.38
N ILE A 175 -9.70 -4.78 -16.18
CA ILE A 175 -11.01 -4.77 -15.52
C ILE A 175 -11.99 -3.93 -16.34
N ASP A 176 -11.63 -2.72 -16.72
CA ASP A 176 -12.49 -1.82 -17.54
C ASP A 176 -12.84 -2.42 -18.89
N SER A 177 -11.89 -3.15 -19.50
CA SER A 177 -12.10 -3.81 -20.81
C SER A 177 -13.03 -5.03 -20.73
N THR A 178 -13.14 -5.69 -19.57
CA THR A 178 -13.90 -6.92 -19.40
C THR A 178 -15.20 -6.72 -18.62
N THR A 179 -15.32 -5.60 -17.93
CA THR A 179 -16.50 -5.23 -17.16
C THR A 179 -17.02 -3.87 -17.63
N LEU A 180 -18.09 -3.38 -17.04
CA LEU A 180 -18.58 -2.03 -17.29
C LEU A 180 -18.02 -1.00 -16.27
N SER A 181 -16.90 -1.30 -15.63
CA SER A 181 -16.25 -0.39 -14.70
C SER A 181 -15.60 0.81 -15.40
N ASN A 182 -15.15 1.77 -14.66
CA ASN A 182 -14.53 2.99 -15.14
C ASN A 182 -13.37 3.38 -14.19
N MET A 183 -12.49 2.42 -13.92
CA MET A 183 -11.38 2.61 -12.97
C MET A 183 -10.39 3.63 -13.51
N GLN A 184 -10.04 3.53 -14.81
CA GLN A 184 -9.17 4.48 -15.50
C GLN A 184 -9.90 5.77 -15.93
N ARG A 185 -11.14 5.99 -15.50
CA ARG A 185 -11.96 7.18 -15.81
C ARG A 185 -11.90 7.61 -17.28
N TYR A 186 -11.90 6.62 -18.19
CA TYR A 186 -11.86 6.86 -19.62
C TYR A 186 -13.18 7.42 -20.19
N ARG A 187 -14.22 7.48 -19.37
CA ARG A 187 -15.54 8.03 -19.72
C ARG A 187 -16.13 8.86 -18.57
N ASP A 188 -17.03 9.74 -18.89
CA ASP A 188 -17.79 10.52 -17.91
C ASP A 188 -18.66 9.60 -17.05
N SER A 189 -18.55 9.70 -15.71
CA SER A 189 -19.26 8.81 -14.78
C SER A 189 -20.76 9.06 -14.69
N ILE A 190 -21.25 10.21 -15.17
CA ILE A 190 -22.68 10.59 -15.12
C ILE A 190 -23.35 10.26 -16.45
N THR A 191 -22.76 10.70 -17.57
CA THR A 191 -23.35 10.53 -18.90
C THR A 191 -22.97 9.20 -19.54
N GLY A 192 -21.88 8.55 -19.12
CA GLY A 192 -21.32 7.35 -19.73
C GLY A 192 -20.58 7.62 -21.04
N GLU A 193 -20.51 8.87 -21.51
CA GLU A 193 -19.87 9.23 -22.77
C GLU A 193 -18.35 9.06 -22.68
N PRO A 194 -17.69 8.40 -23.64
CA PRO A 194 -16.26 8.20 -23.62
C PRO A 194 -15.52 9.51 -23.88
N PHE A 195 -14.43 9.73 -23.16
CA PHE A 195 -13.52 10.82 -23.44
C PHE A 195 -12.70 10.53 -24.71
N ILE A 196 -12.32 11.59 -25.41
CA ILE A 196 -11.61 11.49 -26.70
C ILE A 196 -10.21 12.10 -26.59
N GLY A 197 -9.24 11.46 -27.23
CA GLY A 197 -7.87 11.94 -27.31
C GLY A 197 -7.20 11.98 -25.94
N GLN A 198 -6.52 13.08 -25.64
CA GLN A 198 -5.74 13.20 -24.40
C GLN A 198 -6.61 13.14 -23.14
N ALA A 199 -7.87 13.56 -23.21
CA ALA A 199 -8.78 13.50 -22.06
C ALA A 199 -8.98 12.06 -21.54
N ALA A 200 -8.97 11.06 -22.42
CA ALA A 200 -9.07 9.66 -22.05
C ALA A 200 -7.82 9.09 -21.36
N LEU A 201 -6.68 9.78 -21.46
CA LEU A 201 -5.41 9.38 -20.85
C LEU A 201 -5.12 10.13 -19.54
N ASN A 202 -5.93 11.13 -19.21
CA ASN A 202 -5.60 12.04 -18.10
C ASN A 202 -5.48 11.30 -16.77
N ASP A 203 -6.42 10.44 -16.45
CA ASP A 203 -6.45 9.72 -15.18
C ASP A 203 -5.18 8.88 -15.00
N THR A 204 -4.94 7.93 -15.88
CA THR A 204 -3.74 7.07 -15.91
C THR A 204 -2.43 7.87 -15.83
N MET A 205 -2.35 8.99 -16.56
CA MET A 205 -1.12 9.82 -16.55
C MET A 205 -0.96 10.58 -15.24
N TYR A 206 -2.04 11.10 -14.65
CA TYR A 206 -1.98 11.74 -13.33
C TYR A 206 -1.60 10.73 -12.25
N ASP A 207 -2.08 9.51 -12.33
CA ASP A 207 -1.77 8.45 -11.38
C ASP A 207 -0.30 8.04 -11.44
N PHE A 208 0.26 7.93 -12.65
CA PHE A 208 1.71 7.76 -12.82
C PHE A 208 2.51 8.93 -12.25
N ILE A 209 2.08 10.18 -12.51
CA ILE A 209 2.78 11.37 -12.01
C ILE A 209 2.73 11.40 -10.47
N LEU A 210 1.56 11.20 -9.88
CA LEU A 210 1.41 11.27 -8.42
C LEU A 210 2.06 10.08 -7.71
N GLY A 211 1.95 8.87 -8.26
CA GLY A 211 2.65 7.69 -7.76
C GLY A 211 4.16 7.85 -7.83
N SER A 212 4.68 8.36 -8.96
CA SER A 212 6.11 8.65 -9.11
C SER A 212 6.58 9.74 -8.16
N LEU A 213 5.77 10.77 -7.92
CA LEU A 213 6.10 11.83 -6.97
C LEU A 213 6.18 11.29 -5.54
N GLY A 214 5.24 10.42 -5.13
CA GLY A 214 5.29 9.75 -3.84
C GLY A 214 6.56 8.92 -3.65
N ALA A 215 6.89 8.10 -4.65
CA ALA A 215 8.12 7.31 -4.67
C ALA A 215 9.37 8.21 -4.65
N PHE A 216 9.37 9.29 -5.44
CA PHE A 216 10.49 10.23 -5.51
C PHE A 216 10.77 10.92 -4.18
N VAL A 217 9.74 11.34 -3.45
CA VAL A 217 9.88 11.95 -2.12
C VAL A 217 10.55 10.97 -1.16
N VAL A 218 10.06 9.74 -1.08
CA VAL A 218 10.64 8.69 -0.23
C VAL A 218 12.08 8.38 -0.65
N CYS A 219 12.34 8.21 -1.94
CA CYS A 219 13.64 7.94 -2.50
C CYS A 219 14.64 9.05 -2.18
N THR A 220 14.22 10.30 -2.28
CA THR A 220 15.08 11.47 -1.98
C THR A 220 15.45 11.50 -0.49
N LEU A 221 14.48 11.30 0.40
CA LEU A 221 14.73 11.26 1.84
C LEU A 221 15.69 10.11 2.20
N GLU A 222 15.50 8.93 1.59
CA GLU A 222 16.34 7.78 1.83
C GLU A 222 17.76 7.96 1.28
N TYR A 223 17.91 8.56 0.09
CA TYR A 223 19.21 8.87 -0.46
C TYR A 223 20.07 9.68 0.51
N PHE A 224 19.51 10.76 1.05
CA PHE A 224 20.24 11.60 2.00
C PHE A 224 20.58 10.85 3.30
N LYS A 225 19.68 10.02 3.80
CA LYS A 225 19.95 9.18 4.98
C LYS A 225 21.09 8.18 4.73
N LEU A 226 21.06 7.46 3.61
CA LEU A 226 22.10 6.53 3.22
C LEU A 226 23.45 7.23 3.01
N LYS A 227 23.45 8.37 2.33
CA LYS A 227 24.66 9.15 2.06
C LYS A 227 25.34 9.68 3.33
N TYR A 228 24.54 10.14 4.30
CA TYR A 228 25.05 10.67 5.57
C TYR A 228 25.10 9.63 6.69
N LYS A 229 24.95 8.34 6.35
CA LYS A 229 25.01 7.20 7.29
C LYS A 229 24.01 7.27 8.45
N HIS A 230 22.87 7.91 8.25
CA HIS A 230 21.76 7.85 9.20
C HIS A 230 20.94 6.56 8.97
N LYS A 231 20.65 5.83 10.02
CA LYS A 231 19.78 4.65 9.93
C LYS A 231 18.35 5.06 9.57
N PHE A 232 17.74 4.31 8.67
CA PHE A 232 16.33 4.50 8.30
C PHE A 232 15.42 3.73 9.27
N SER A 233 14.47 4.42 9.87
CA SER A 233 13.60 3.86 10.92
C SER A 233 12.39 3.08 10.38
N MET A 234 12.16 3.08 9.06
CA MET A 234 11.02 2.41 8.41
C MET A 234 11.40 1.14 7.64
N MET A 235 12.58 0.56 7.90
CA MET A 235 12.98 -0.67 7.23
C MET A 235 12.54 -1.91 8.01
N ILE A 236 12.09 -2.94 7.29
CA ILE A 236 11.83 -4.27 7.84
C ILE A 236 13.15 -4.87 8.33
N GLU A 237 13.15 -5.40 9.54
CA GLU A 237 14.33 -6.04 10.14
C GLU A 237 14.08 -7.53 10.39
N PRO A 238 15.09 -8.39 10.25
CA PRO A 238 14.97 -9.80 10.63
C PRO A 238 14.81 -9.92 12.16
N ILE A 239 13.98 -10.86 12.59
CA ILE A 239 13.85 -11.20 14.00
C ILE A 239 15.11 -11.96 14.39
N HIS A 240 15.94 -11.37 15.25
CA HIS A 240 17.03 -12.09 15.88
C HIS A 240 16.46 -13.07 16.92
N PRO A 241 16.85 -14.37 16.91
CA PRO A 241 16.52 -15.26 18.00
C PRO A 241 17.05 -14.62 19.29
N LYS A 242 16.23 -14.55 20.31
CA LYS A 242 16.70 -14.19 21.66
C LYS A 242 17.67 -15.30 22.07
N GLU A 243 18.95 -14.95 22.25
CA GLU A 243 19.93 -15.80 22.90
C GLU A 243 19.47 -16.12 24.33
#